data_80c81b56b74a6d5a269d9d1dee79030b
#
_entry.id   80c81b56b74a6d5a269d9d1dee79030b
#
_cell.length_a   1.000
_cell.length_b   1.000
_cell.length_c   1.000
_cell.angle_alpha   90.00
_cell.angle_beta   90.00
_cell.angle_gamma   90.00
#
_symmetry.space_group_name_H-M   'P 1'
#
loop_
_entity.id
_entity.type
_entity.pdbx_description
1 polymer ?
#
loop_
_entity_poly.entity_id
_entity_poly.type
_entity_poly.pdbx_seq_one_letter_code
_entity_poly.pdbx_strand_id
1 'polypeptide(L)'
;MKYKHLFFDLDHTLWDFNANAEESLSELYHHFHLESKAIVSFNEFYSIYLTHNKILWSRFEKGYISVEELKWRRMWRTLLDFQIADEKLAKEMSEYFLQKLPTKKRVFDYTYEILDYLIDKKYALHLITNGFEKTQRLKLDSSDLSKYFTHIVTSECSNSVKPKKEIFEFALNKAKCKNEEGIMIGDNPEADILGAKNAGMDTVFVNHINEKCCTGPTYTIRHLRELENIL
;
A
#
# COMPACT_ATOMS: atom_id res chain seq x y z
N MET A 1 22.64 17.63 -5.89
CA MET A 1 21.78 16.42 -5.83
C MET A 1 20.88 16.41 -7.05
N LYS A 2 20.69 15.25 -7.70
CA LYS A 2 19.80 15.11 -8.87
C LYS A 2 18.34 15.23 -8.43
N TYR A 3 17.96 14.50 -7.39
CA TYR A 3 16.59 14.51 -6.85
C TYR A 3 16.47 15.50 -5.69
N LYS A 4 15.29 16.09 -5.53
CA LYS A 4 14.91 16.96 -4.40
C LYS A 4 13.64 16.47 -3.71
N HIS A 5 12.78 15.75 -4.46
CA HIS A 5 11.48 15.27 -4.03
C HIS A 5 11.43 13.75 -4.13
N LEU A 6 11.14 13.09 -3.02
CA LEU A 6 11.04 11.63 -2.93
C LEU A 6 9.58 11.26 -2.71
N PHE A 7 9.03 10.45 -3.61
CA PHE A 7 7.65 9.98 -3.55
C PHE A 7 7.64 8.51 -3.15
N PHE A 8 7.09 8.21 -1.99
CA PHE A 8 7.02 6.85 -1.46
C PHE A 8 5.64 6.25 -1.67
N ASP A 9 5.56 4.98 -1.98
CA ASP A 9 4.41 4.18 -1.65
C ASP A 9 4.40 3.85 -0.15
N LEU A 10 3.25 3.41 0.39
CA LEU A 10 3.12 3.10 1.81
C LEU A 10 3.12 1.59 2.06
N ASP A 11 2.10 0.89 1.54
CA ASP A 11 1.84 -0.51 1.82
C ASP A 11 2.88 -1.40 1.13
N HIS A 12 3.49 -2.34 1.84
CA HIS A 12 4.60 -3.18 1.38
C HIS A 12 5.92 -2.45 1.06
N THR A 13 5.94 -1.11 1.14
CA THR A 13 7.16 -0.30 0.96
C THR A 13 7.73 0.16 2.29
N LEU A 14 6.96 0.91 3.06
CA LEU A 14 7.31 1.40 4.40
C LEU A 14 6.50 0.70 5.50
N TRP A 15 5.23 0.47 5.26
CA TRP A 15 4.28 -0.15 6.19
C TRP A 15 4.10 -1.62 5.84
N ASP A 16 4.40 -2.51 6.80
CA ASP A 16 4.30 -3.96 6.61
C ASP A 16 2.83 -4.40 6.59
N PHE A 17 2.25 -4.33 5.38
CA PHE A 17 0.84 -4.70 5.18
C PHE A 17 0.57 -6.13 5.62
N ASN A 18 1.43 -7.09 5.28
CA ASN A 18 1.16 -8.50 5.57
C ASN A 18 1.10 -8.76 7.07
N ALA A 19 2.09 -8.30 7.83
CA ALA A 19 2.12 -8.48 9.28
C ALA A 19 0.95 -7.79 10.00
N ASN A 20 0.59 -6.58 9.56
CA ASN A 20 -0.52 -5.82 10.14
C ASN A 20 -1.89 -6.41 9.73
N ALA A 21 -2.02 -6.91 8.51
CA ALA A 21 -3.23 -7.58 8.04
C ALA A 21 -3.44 -8.92 8.75
N GLU A 22 -2.39 -9.71 8.94
CA GLU A 22 -2.44 -10.97 9.67
C GLU A 22 -2.94 -10.76 11.11
N GLU A 23 -2.37 -9.79 11.83
CA GLU A 23 -2.81 -9.43 13.17
C GLU A 23 -4.28 -8.98 13.19
N SER A 24 -4.68 -8.11 12.26
CA SER A 24 -6.05 -7.59 12.19
C SER A 24 -7.08 -8.67 11.81
N LEU A 25 -6.69 -9.60 10.93
CA LEU A 25 -7.54 -10.72 10.51
C LEU A 25 -7.64 -11.80 11.59
N SER A 26 -6.58 -11.98 12.40
CA SER A 26 -6.63 -12.84 13.59
C SER A 26 -7.63 -12.31 14.62
N GLU A 27 -7.58 -11.01 14.92
CA GLU A 27 -8.57 -10.36 15.80
C GLU A 27 -9.99 -10.52 15.24
N LEU A 28 -10.18 -10.32 13.94
CA LEU A 28 -11.46 -10.48 13.25
C LEU A 28 -11.96 -11.92 13.34
N TYR A 29 -11.11 -12.90 13.08
CA TYR A 29 -11.41 -14.32 13.13
C TYR A 29 -12.00 -14.73 14.49
N HIS A 30 -11.38 -14.28 15.57
CA HIS A 30 -11.87 -14.54 16.92
C HIS A 30 -13.13 -13.73 17.25
N HIS A 31 -13.19 -12.46 16.84
CA HIS A 31 -14.35 -11.58 17.12
C HIS A 31 -15.64 -12.12 16.52
N PHE A 32 -15.59 -12.65 15.30
CA PHE A 32 -16.75 -13.23 14.61
C PHE A 32 -16.98 -14.72 14.88
N HIS A 33 -16.16 -15.33 15.75
CA HIS A 33 -16.20 -16.77 16.08
C HIS A 33 -16.23 -17.65 14.82
N LEU A 34 -15.33 -17.36 13.86
CA LEU A 34 -15.33 -18.01 12.55
C LEU A 34 -15.05 -19.51 12.64
N GLU A 35 -14.30 -19.97 13.64
CA GLU A 35 -14.08 -21.40 13.91
C GLU A 35 -15.40 -22.16 14.10
N SER A 36 -16.37 -21.58 14.81
CA SER A 36 -17.70 -22.15 14.99
C SER A 36 -18.60 -22.07 13.75
N LYS A 37 -18.16 -21.36 12.71
CA LYS A 37 -18.88 -21.13 11.44
C LYS A 37 -18.26 -21.93 10.28
N ALA A 38 -17.69 -23.10 10.55
CA ALA A 38 -17.03 -24.00 9.58
C ALA A 38 -15.70 -23.48 9.02
N ILE A 39 -15.12 -22.39 9.53
CA ILE A 39 -13.76 -21.93 9.19
C ILE A 39 -12.81 -22.38 10.31
N VAL A 40 -12.36 -23.61 10.25
CA VAL A 40 -11.61 -24.26 11.35
C VAL A 40 -10.16 -23.77 11.45
N SER A 41 -9.57 -23.29 10.37
CA SER A 41 -8.17 -22.87 10.31
C SER A 41 -8.04 -21.38 9.99
N PHE A 42 -7.45 -20.62 10.93
CA PHE A 42 -7.08 -19.22 10.66
C PHE A 42 -6.08 -19.09 9.50
N ASN A 43 -5.08 -19.99 9.44
CA ASN A 43 -4.06 -19.92 8.38
C ASN A 43 -4.68 -20.10 6.99
N GLU A 44 -5.66 -21.00 6.86
CA GLU A 44 -6.38 -21.21 5.61
C GLU A 44 -7.23 -19.96 5.26
N PHE A 45 -8.00 -19.45 6.22
CA PHE A 45 -8.75 -18.20 6.06
C PHE A 45 -7.86 -17.03 5.61
N TYR A 46 -6.73 -16.84 6.26
CA TYR A 46 -5.76 -15.78 5.95
C TYR A 46 -5.20 -15.92 4.52
N SER A 47 -4.77 -17.13 4.15
CA SER A 47 -4.22 -17.41 2.81
C SER A 47 -5.25 -17.14 1.69
N ILE A 48 -6.48 -17.61 1.88
CA ILE A 48 -7.58 -17.39 0.94
C ILE A 48 -7.91 -15.88 0.85
N TYR A 49 -7.99 -15.19 2.00
CA TYR A 49 -8.20 -13.75 2.00
C TYR A 49 -7.12 -12.99 1.23
N LEU A 50 -5.84 -13.29 1.44
CA LEU A 50 -4.75 -12.63 0.70
C LEU A 50 -4.85 -12.85 -0.80
N THR A 51 -5.26 -14.06 -1.22
CA THR A 51 -5.48 -14.38 -2.63
C THR A 51 -6.57 -13.49 -3.24
N HIS A 52 -7.74 -13.41 -2.60
CA HIS A 52 -8.82 -12.56 -3.08
C HIS A 52 -8.49 -11.07 -2.98
N ASN A 53 -7.76 -10.66 -1.94
CA ASN A 53 -7.31 -9.29 -1.78
C ASN A 53 -6.44 -8.87 -2.98
N LYS A 54 -5.44 -9.66 -3.34
CA LYS A 54 -4.56 -9.39 -4.51
C LYS A 54 -5.35 -9.29 -5.81
N ILE A 55 -6.25 -10.25 -6.07
CA ILE A 55 -7.08 -10.28 -7.30
C ILE A 55 -7.98 -9.04 -7.38
N LEU A 56 -8.66 -8.68 -6.28
CA LEU A 56 -9.63 -7.59 -6.29
C LEU A 56 -8.95 -6.21 -6.34
N TRP A 57 -7.80 -6.04 -5.72
CA TRP A 57 -6.98 -4.83 -5.89
C TRP A 57 -6.56 -4.66 -7.36
N SER A 58 -6.03 -5.71 -8.01
CA SER A 58 -5.69 -5.65 -9.43
C SER A 58 -6.89 -5.30 -10.33
N ARG A 59 -8.09 -5.79 -9.99
CA ARG A 59 -9.32 -5.43 -10.73
C ARG A 59 -9.72 -3.97 -10.51
N PHE A 60 -9.55 -3.46 -9.30
CA PHE A 60 -9.82 -2.06 -8.99
C PHE A 60 -8.86 -1.12 -9.74
N GLU A 61 -7.57 -1.40 -9.72
CA GLU A 61 -6.54 -0.63 -10.45
C GLU A 61 -6.81 -0.57 -11.96
N LYS A 62 -7.38 -1.65 -12.53
CA LYS A 62 -7.82 -1.71 -13.93
C LYS A 62 -9.18 -1.08 -14.18
N GLY A 63 -9.87 -0.60 -13.14
CA GLY A 63 -11.18 0.03 -13.26
C GLY A 63 -12.35 -0.94 -13.47
N TYR A 64 -12.17 -2.24 -13.21
CA TYR A 64 -13.21 -3.26 -13.40
C TYR A 64 -14.20 -3.36 -12.25
N ILE A 65 -13.87 -2.82 -11.09
CA ILE A 65 -14.73 -2.77 -9.92
C ILE A 65 -14.61 -1.41 -9.21
N SER A 66 -15.67 -1.01 -8.51
CA SER A 66 -15.68 0.23 -7.72
C SER A 66 -14.94 0.07 -6.37
N VAL A 67 -14.69 1.20 -5.70
CA VAL A 67 -14.16 1.23 -4.33
C VAL A 67 -15.09 0.51 -3.37
N GLU A 68 -16.41 0.71 -3.49
CA GLU A 68 -17.40 0.09 -2.65
C GLU A 68 -17.38 -1.43 -2.81
N GLU A 69 -17.28 -1.91 -4.06
CA GLU A 69 -17.17 -3.34 -4.34
C GLU A 69 -15.86 -3.91 -3.78
N LEU A 70 -14.73 -3.22 -3.93
CA LEU A 70 -13.45 -3.65 -3.39
C LEU A 70 -13.51 -3.81 -1.86
N LYS A 71 -14.15 -2.85 -1.15
CA LYS A 71 -14.19 -2.84 0.32
C LYS A 71 -14.75 -4.13 0.90
N TRP A 72 -15.88 -4.64 0.41
CA TRP A 72 -16.55 -5.77 1.02
C TRP A 72 -16.38 -7.10 0.27
N ARG A 73 -16.20 -7.09 -1.06
CA ARG A 73 -16.08 -8.32 -1.85
C ARG A 73 -14.88 -9.18 -1.49
N ARG A 74 -13.84 -8.64 -0.86
CA ARG A 74 -12.71 -9.42 -0.36
C ARG A 74 -13.17 -10.44 0.68
N MET A 75 -13.89 -10.00 1.69
CA MET A 75 -14.48 -10.89 2.70
C MET A 75 -15.54 -11.81 2.11
N TRP A 76 -16.41 -11.26 1.25
CA TRP A 76 -17.45 -12.06 0.56
C TRP A 76 -16.85 -13.23 -0.21
N ARG A 77 -15.84 -13.00 -1.04
CA ARG A 77 -15.17 -14.06 -1.79
C ARG A 77 -14.50 -15.08 -0.88
N THR A 78 -13.86 -14.62 0.19
CA THR A 78 -13.26 -15.51 1.20
C THR A 78 -14.29 -16.39 1.86
N LEU A 79 -15.45 -15.87 2.27
CA LEU A 79 -16.53 -16.65 2.89
C LEU A 79 -17.13 -17.67 1.92
N LEU A 80 -17.24 -17.32 0.63
CA LEU A 80 -17.77 -18.25 -0.39
C LEU A 80 -16.88 -19.49 -0.56
N ASP A 81 -15.56 -19.38 -0.44
CA ASP A 81 -14.66 -20.55 -0.51
C ASP A 81 -14.90 -21.51 0.66
N PHE A 82 -15.40 -21.02 1.79
CA PHE A 82 -15.88 -21.83 2.92
C PHE A 82 -17.38 -22.19 2.83
N GLN A 83 -18.02 -21.97 1.66
CA GLN A 83 -19.44 -22.25 1.42
C GLN A 83 -20.39 -21.43 2.32
N ILE A 84 -19.95 -20.26 2.81
CA ILE A 84 -20.74 -19.35 3.62
C ILE A 84 -21.23 -18.21 2.73
N ALA A 85 -22.51 -18.27 2.34
CA ALA A 85 -23.18 -17.27 1.50
C ALA A 85 -23.93 -16.24 2.37
N ASP A 86 -23.21 -15.55 3.26
CA ASP A 86 -23.77 -14.52 4.16
C ASP A 86 -23.17 -13.15 3.82
N GLU A 87 -23.89 -12.38 2.99
CA GLU A 87 -23.47 -11.05 2.56
C GLU A 87 -23.42 -10.05 3.73
N LYS A 88 -24.35 -10.18 4.69
CA LYS A 88 -24.37 -9.31 5.87
C LYS A 88 -23.10 -9.51 6.71
N LEU A 89 -22.78 -10.76 7.01
CA LEU A 89 -21.55 -11.11 7.72
C LEU A 89 -20.31 -10.58 6.99
N ALA A 90 -20.24 -10.74 5.65
CA ALA A 90 -19.11 -10.24 4.85
C ALA A 90 -18.93 -8.73 4.97
N LYS A 91 -20.01 -7.96 4.98
CA LYS A 91 -19.99 -6.50 5.15
C LYS A 91 -19.55 -6.11 6.56
N GLU A 92 -20.11 -6.75 7.60
CA GLU A 92 -19.72 -6.51 8.99
C GLU A 92 -18.24 -6.84 9.24
N MET A 93 -17.73 -7.96 8.71
CA MET A 93 -16.32 -8.32 8.76
C MET A 93 -15.43 -7.29 8.04
N SER A 94 -15.88 -6.80 6.89
CA SER A 94 -15.14 -5.79 6.13
C SER A 94 -15.05 -4.45 6.87
N GLU A 95 -16.13 -4.01 7.48
CA GLU A 95 -16.16 -2.80 8.31
C GLU A 95 -15.22 -2.94 9.50
N TYR A 96 -15.29 -4.06 10.21
CA TYR A 96 -14.39 -4.36 11.32
C TYR A 96 -12.93 -4.33 10.90
N PHE A 97 -12.58 -5.00 9.77
CA PHE A 97 -11.22 -5.01 9.25
C PHE A 97 -10.72 -3.61 8.89
N LEU A 98 -11.55 -2.80 8.19
CA LEU A 98 -11.20 -1.43 7.81
C LEU A 98 -11.07 -0.48 9.01
N GLN A 99 -11.70 -0.81 10.14
CA GLN A 99 -11.50 -0.07 11.40
C GLN A 99 -10.24 -0.51 12.13
N LYS A 100 -9.93 -1.81 12.14
CA LYS A 100 -8.79 -2.38 12.90
C LYS A 100 -7.46 -2.25 12.17
N LEU A 101 -7.41 -2.55 10.88
CA LEU A 101 -6.18 -2.53 10.10
C LEU A 101 -5.36 -1.23 10.27
N PRO A 102 -5.94 -0.03 10.14
CA PRO A 102 -5.16 1.21 10.21
C PRO A 102 -4.68 1.56 11.63
N THR A 103 -5.09 0.84 12.65
CA THR A 103 -4.58 1.04 14.03
C THR A 103 -3.28 0.28 14.29
N LYS A 104 -2.86 -0.58 13.36
CA LYS A 104 -1.61 -1.36 13.47
C LYS A 104 -0.41 -0.49 13.12
N LYS A 105 0.77 -0.87 13.64
CA LYS A 105 1.95 0.01 13.66
C LYS A 105 3.20 -0.59 13.03
N ARG A 106 3.15 -1.84 12.56
CA ARG A 106 4.33 -2.50 12.02
C ARG A 106 4.78 -1.83 10.73
N VAL A 107 6.05 -1.46 10.69
CA VAL A 107 6.74 -0.95 9.51
C VAL A 107 7.89 -1.88 9.16
N PHE A 108 8.40 -1.79 7.96
CA PHE A 108 9.61 -2.52 7.58
C PHE A 108 10.82 -2.01 8.36
N ASP A 109 11.81 -2.89 8.53
CA ASP A 109 13.06 -2.55 9.18
C ASP A 109 13.73 -1.34 8.51
N TYR A 110 14.30 -0.47 9.32
CA TYR A 110 14.97 0.75 8.89
C TYR A 110 14.05 1.85 8.31
N THR A 111 12.74 1.76 8.50
CA THR A 111 11.81 2.77 7.98
C THR A 111 12.02 4.14 8.63
N TYR A 112 12.10 4.22 9.94
CA TYR A 112 12.26 5.49 10.64
C TYR A 112 13.65 6.08 10.40
N GLU A 113 14.67 5.26 10.48
CA GLU A 113 16.07 5.65 10.30
C GLU A 113 16.31 6.24 8.91
N ILE A 114 15.77 5.61 7.86
CA ILE A 114 15.93 6.16 6.51
C ILE A 114 15.14 7.45 6.31
N LEU A 115 13.94 7.56 6.86
CA LEU A 115 13.14 8.78 6.74
C LEU A 115 13.82 9.95 7.48
N ASP A 116 14.36 9.73 8.67
CA ASP A 116 15.15 10.72 9.42
C ASP A 116 16.40 11.15 8.62
N TYR A 117 17.16 10.18 8.09
CA TYR A 117 18.33 10.44 7.24
C TYR A 117 17.98 11.32 6.04
N LEU A 118 16.88 11.01 5.34
CA LEU A 118 16.46 11.77 4.17
C LEU A 118 16.00 13.19 4.50
N ILE A 119 15.32 13.40 5.64
CA ILE A 119 14.97 14.73 6.14
C ILE A 119 16.24 15.52 6.48
N ASP A 120 17.22 14.92 7.15
CA ASP A 120 18.49 15.56 7.48
C ASP A 120 19.26 15.97 6.23
N LYS A 121 19.18 15.18 5.17
CA LYS A 121 19.71 15.50 3.82
C LYS A 121 18.89 16.54 3.06
N LYS A 122 17.79 17.07 3.66
CA LYS A 122 16.93 18.12 3.09
C LYS A 122 16.12 17.69 1.86
N TYR A 123 15.80 16.41 1.73
CA TYR A 123 14.83 15.95 0.76
C TYR A 123 13.40 16.29 1.21
N ALA A 124 12.55 16.66 0.27
CA ALA A 124 11.11 16.78 0.50
C ALA A 124 10.44 15.42 0.26
N LEU A 125 9.82 14.86 1.30
CA LEU A 125 9.19 13.54 1.24
C LEU A 125 7.68 13.67 0.98
N HIS A 126 7.17 12.84 0.11
CA HIS A 126 5.75 12.78 -0.30
C HIS A 126 5.29 11.33 -0.37
N LEU A 127 3.98 11.11 -0.29
CA LEU A 127 3.37 9.81 -0.41
C LEU A 127 2.45 9.75 -1.63
N ILE A 128 2.51 8.65 -2.42
CA ILE A 128 1.54 8.32 -3.48
C ILE A 128 1.04 6.89 -3.25
N THR A 129 -0.26 6.74 -2.96
CA THR A 129 -0.85 5.43 -2.63
C THR A 129 -2.19 5.22 -3.32
N ASN A 130 -2.50 3.96 -3.69
CA ASN A 130 -3.82 3.54 -4.18
C ASN A 130 -4.83 3.33 -3.04
N GLY A 131 -4.37 3.33 -1.79
CA GLY A 131 -5.22 3.10 -0.62
C GLY A 131 -6.25 4.22 -0.38
N PHE A 132 -7.29 3.88 0.39
CA PHE A 132 -8.37 4.80 0.75
C PHE A 132 -7.86 5.91 1.67
N GLU A 133 -8.21 7.15 1.39
CA GLU A 133 -7.64 8.33 2.06
C GLU A 133 -7.74 8.24 3.59
N LYS A 134 -8.94 7.96 4.12
CA LYS A 134 -9.14 7.82 5.57
C LYS A 134 -8.27 6.72 6.18
N THR A 135 -8.17 5.58 5.51
CA THR A 135 -7.38 4.43 5.98
C THR A 135 -5.89 4.76 5.97
N GLN A 136 -5.38 5.37 4.89
CA GLN A 136 -3.95 5.70 4.80
C GLN A 136 -3.54 6.77 5.81
N ARG A 137 -4.36 7.81 6.02
CA ARG A 137 -4.10 8.80 7.08
C ARG A 137 -4.04 8.18 8.46
N LEU A 138 -5.00 7.31 8.81
CA LEU A 138 -4.99 6.61 10.10
C LEU A 138 -3.78 5.68 10.25
N LYS A 139 -3.33 5.00 9.19
CA LYS A 139 -2.08 4.21 9.24
C LYS A 139 -0.88 5.08 9.54
N LEU A 140 -0.74 6.20 8.83
CA LEU A 140 0.37 7.15 9.02
C LEU A 140 0.37 7.72 10.44
N ASP A 141 -0.79 8.10 10.96
CA ASP A 141 -0.92 8.64 12.31
C ASP A 141 -0.61 7.56 13.37
N SER A 142 -1.17 6.36 13.21
CA SER A 142 -0.97 5.26 14.15
C SER A 142 0.49 4.77 14.20
N SER A 143 1.20 4.83 13.09
CA SER A 143 2.62 4.43 12.99
C SER A 143 3.60 5.61 13.09
N ASP A 144 3.16 6.79 13.51
CA ASP A 144 3.98 8.01 13.66
C ASP A 144 4.75 8.42 12.38
N LEU A 145 4.19 8.08 11.21
CA LEU A 145 4.78 8.39 9.92
C LEU A 145 4.29 9.72 9.32
N SER A 146 3.16 10.26 9.78
CA SER A 146 2.56 11.49 9.23
C SER A 146 3.52 12.67 9.20
N LYS A 147 4.38 12.77 10.20
CA LYS A 147 5.34 13.89 10.37
C LYS A 147 6.38 14.00 9.26
N TYR A 148 6.64 12.93 8.52
CA TYR A 148 7.67 12.89 7.49
C TYR A 148 7.20 13.44 6.14
N PHE A 149 5.90 13.38 5.85
CA PHE A 149 5.39 13.63 4.50
C PHE A 149 4.76 15.02 4.36
N THR A 150 5.33 15.81 3.46
CA THR A 150 4.79 17.13 3.11
C THR A 150 3.45 17.04 2.37
N HIS A 151 3.33 16.07 1.47
CA HIS A 151 2.09 15.81 0.73
C HIS A 151 1.77 14.32 0.74
N ILE A 152 0.49 14.02 0.95
CA ILE A 152 -0.08 12.69 0.82
C ILE A 152 -1.03 12.75 -0.37
N VAL A 153 -0.80 11.90 -1.36
CA VAL A 153 -1.61 11.76 -2.57
C VAL A 153 -2.22 10.37 -2.60
N THR A 154 -3.54 10.32 -2.52
CA THR A 154 -4.33 9.09 -2.59
C THR A 154 -5.08 9.00 -3.91
N SER A 155 -5.59 7.83 -4.23
CA SER A 155 -6.46 7.63 -5.40
C SER A 155 -7.71 8.49 -5.36
N GLU A 156 -8.26 8.73 -4.16
CA GLU A 156 -9.45 9.54 -3.97
C GLU A 156 -9.16 11.04 -4.20
N CYS A 157 -8.07 11.59 -3.64
CA CYS A 157 -7.77 13.02 -3.78
C CYS A 157 -7.28 13.40 -5.19
N SER A 158 -6.66 12.46 -5.92
CA SER A 158 -6.20 12.68 -7.31
C SER A 158 -7.23 12.30 -8.36
N ASN A 159 -8.30 11.63 -7.97
CA ASN A 159 -9.27 10.98 -8.87
C ASN A 159 -8.58 10.06 -9.91
N SER A 160 -7.48 9.44 -9.53
CA SER A 160 -6.69 8.52 -10.37
C SER A 160 -5.99 7.48 -9.52
N VAL A 161 -5.62 6.36 -10.11
CA VAL A 161 -4.93 5.24 -9.46
C VAL A 161 -3.62 4.93 -10.18
N LYS A 162 -2.57 4.55 -9.45
CA LYS A 162 -1.37 3.95 -10.03
C LYS A 162 -1.77 2.65 -10.77
N PRO A 163 -1.27 2.35 -11.97
CA PRO A 163 -0.13 2.96 -12.68
C PRO A 163 -0.50 4.12 -13.63
N LYS A 164 -1.70 4.67 -13.59
CA LYS A 164 -2.07 5.78 -14.47
C LYS A 164 -1.17 7.00 -14.21
N LYS A 165 -0.67 7.62 -15.27
CA LYS A 165 0.28 8.75 -15.13
C LYS A 165 -0.32 9.97 -14.41
N GLU A 166 -1.63 10.14 -14.46
CA GLU A 166 -2.36 11.29 -13.91
C GLU A 166 -2.15 11.43 -12.38
N ILE A 167 -2.03 10.32 -11.62
CA ILE A 167 -1.77 10.41 -10.18
C ILE A 167 -0.35 10.92 -9.90
N PHE A 168 0.64 10.53 -10.71
CA PHE A 168 2.02 11.00 -10.58
C PHE A 168 2.14 12.47 -11.01
N GLU A 169 1.52 12.85 -12.13
CA GLU A 169 1.45 14.25 -12.59
C GLU A 169 0.78 15.14 -11.52
N PHE A 170 -0.31 14.67 -10.90
CA PHE A 170 -0.95 15.37 -9.79
C PHE A 170 0.00 15.54 -8.60
N ALA A 171 0.75 14.50 -8.22
CA ALA A 171 1.70 14.54 -7.11
C ALA A 171 2.86 15.51 -7.40
N LEU A 172 3.43 15.48 -8.60
CA LEU A 172 4.49 16.37 -9.06
C LEU A 172 4.01 17.85 -9.03
N ASN A 173 2.83 18.12 -9.56
CA ASN A 173 2.23 19.46 -9.54
C ASN A 173 2.00 19.95 -8.11
N LYS A 174 1.49 19.10 -7.22
CA LYS A 174 1.28 19.43 -5.81
C LYS A 174 2.58 19.74 -5.07
N ALA A 175 3.65 19.02 -5.40
CA ALA A 175 4.99 19.25 -4.87
C ALA A 175 5.72 20.41 -5.56
N LYS A 176 5.18 20.97 -6.65
CA LYS A 176 5.81 21.99 -7.49
C LYS A 176 7.19 21.57 -7.99
N CYS A 177 7.33 20.30 -8.36
CA CYS A 177 8.59 19.75 -8.82
C CYS A 177 8.49 19.22 -10.27
N LYS A 178 9.63 19.24 -10.98
CA LYS A 178 9.75 18.62 -12.30
C LYS A 178 9.98 17.14 -12.20
N ASN A 179 9.66 16.40 -13.26
CA ASN A 179 9.79 14.93 -13.29
C ASN A 179 11.20 14.47 -12.93
N GLU A 180 12.23 15.13 -13.50
CA GLU A 180 13.64 14.78 -13.30
C GLU A 180 14.19 15.13 -11.90
N GLU A 181 13.46 15.95 -11.13
CA GLU A 181 13.78 16.29 -9.73
C GLU A 181 13.10 15.35 -8.73
N GLY A 182 12.15 14.51 -9.21
CA GLY A 182 11.40 13.55 -8.43
C GLY A 182 11.85 12.11 -8.69
N ILE A 183 11.74 11.25 -7.68
CA ILE A 183 11.94 9.81 -7.79
C ILE A 183 10.83 9.07 -7.05
N MET A 184 10.26 8.02 -7.66
CA MET A 184 9.27 7.15 -7.02
C MET A 184 9.95 5.95 -6.37
N ILE A 185 9.59 5.65 -5.14
CA ILE A 185 10.12 4.56 -4.32
C ILE A 185 8.95 3.67 -3.92
N GLY A 186 8.90 2.44 -4.41
CA GLY A 186 7.77 1.55 -4.18
C GLY A 186 8.08 0.09 -4.48
N ASP A 187 7.19 -0.82 -4.04
CA ASP A 187 7.35 -2.26 -4.15
C ASP A 187 6.62 -2.89 -5.35
N ASN A 188 5.67 -2.17 -5.96
CA ASN A 188 4.86 -2.75 -7.02
C ASN A 188 5.43 -2.44 -8.42
N PRO A 189 5.89 -3.48 -9.19
CA PRO A 189 6.49 -3.28 -10.50
C PRO A 189 5.57 -2.59 -11.51
N GLU A 190 4.26 -2.85 -11.49
CA GLU A 190 3.29 -2.25 -12.41
C GLU A 190 2.82 -0.89 -11.89
N ALA A 191 2.31 -0.83 -10.66
CA ALA A 191 1.72 0.37 -10.11
C ALA A 191 2.74 1.49 -9.88
N ASP A 192 3.85 1.19 -9.20
CA ASP A 192 4.83 2.20 -8.81
C ASP A 192 5.87 2.44 -9.90
N ILE A 193 6.49 1.35 -10.37
CA ILE A 193 7.66 1.47 -11.25
C ILE A 193 7.26 1.85 -12.67
N LEU A 194 6.39 1.04 -13.30
CA LEU A 194 5.95 1.33 -14.66
C LEU A 194 5.14 2.63 -14.71
N GLY A 195 4.26 2.85 -13.73
CA GLY A 195 3.44 4.06 -13.65
C GLY A 195 4.28 5.34 -13.55
N ALA A 196 5.26 5.39 -12.66
CA ALA A 196 6.16 6.55 -12.50
C ALA A 196 7.04 6.77 -13.73
N LYS A 197 7.57 5.70 -14.35
CA LYS A 197 8.33 5.80 -15.61
C LYS A 197 7.49 6.40 -16.73
N ASN A 198 6.23 6.02 -16.86
CA ASN A 198 5.31 6.59 -17.85
C ASN A 198 5.02 8.07 -17.60
N ALA A 199 5.17 8.54 -16.35
CA ALA A 199 5.13 9.95 -15.99
C ALA A 199 6.49 10.67 -16.10
N GLY A 200 7.54 9.99 -16.59
CA GLY A 200 8.88 10.54 -16.78
C GLY A 200 9.73 10.67 -15.51
N MET A 201 9.38 9.94 -14.45
CA MET A 201 10.13 9.91 -13.20
C MET A 201 11.12 8.75 -13.17
N ASP A 202 12.25 8.94 -12.48
CA ASP A 202 13.10 7.83 -12.07
C ASP A 202 12.43 7.01 -10.94
N THR A 203 12.92 5.78 -10.74
CA THR A 203 12.27 4.82 -9.83
C THR A 203 13.26 4.02 -9.00
N VAL A 204 12.89 3.73 -7.76
CA VAL A 204 13.53 2.73 -6.90
C VAL A 204 12.53 1.61 -6.64
N PHE A 205 12.84 0.41 -7.11
CA PHE A 205 12.06 -0.78 -6.79
C PHE A 205 12.53 -1.36 -5.44
N VAL A 206 11.62 -1.34 -4.46
CA VAL A 206 11.85 -1.89 -3.12
C VAL A 206 11.41 -3.35 -3.11
N ASN A 207 12.36 -4.26 -3.18
CA ASN A 207 12.13 -5.68 -3.40
C ASN A 207 12.35 -6.52 -2.12
N HIS A 208 11.54 -6.30 -1.10
CA HIS A 208 11.63 -7.03 0.17
C HIS A 208 11.49 -8.55 0.02
N ILE A 209 10.72 -9.03 -0.97
CA ILE A 209 10.40 -10.45 -1.15
C ILE A 209 11.16 -11.13 -2.29
N ASN A 210 12.14 -10.44 -2.89
CA ASN A 210 12.95 -10.95 -3.99
C ASN A 210 12.13 -11.39 -5.23
N GLU A 211 11.12 -10.61 -5.61
CA GLU A 211 10.27 -10.83 -6.79
C GLU A 211 10.99 -10.40 -8.08
N LYS A 212 10.65 -11.05 -9.20
CA LYS A 212 11.17 -10.63 -10.51
C LYS A 212 10.48 -9.36 -10.98
N CYS A 213 11.27 -8.33 -11.27
CA CYS A 213 10.79 -7.07 -11.85
C CYS A 213 11.20 -6.98 -13.33
N CYS A 214 10.21 -6.94 -14.23
CA CYS A 214 10.42 -6.84 -15.68
C CYS A 214 10.27 -5.41 -16.21
N THR A 215 9.97 -4.42 -15.35
CA THR A 215 9.68 -3.04 -15.76
C THR A 215 10.91 -2.14 -15.89
N GLY A 216 12.10 -2.66 -15.57
CA GLY A 216 13.38 -1.95 -15.65
C GLY A 216 13.41 -0.68 -14.79
N PRO A 217 13.39 -0.78 -13.45
CA PRO A 217 13.53 0.35 -12.54
C PRO A 217 14.90 1.03 -12.71
N THR A 218 15.01 2.30 -12.32
CA THR A 218 16.30 3.02 -12.30
C THR A 218 17.25 2.38 -11.28
N TYR A 219 16.70 2.04 -10.11
CA TYR A 219 17.42 1.34 -9.04
C TYR A 219 16.57 0.22 -8.48
N THR A 220 17.21 -0.80 -7.93
CA THR A 220 16.54 -1.88 -7.16
C THR A 220 17.27 -2.04 -5.84
N ILE A 221 16.50 -2.09 -4.75
CA ILE A 221 17.00 -2.33 -3.40
C ILE A 221 16.20 -3.49 -2.77
N ARG A 222 16.79 -4.16 -1.78
CA ARG A 222 16.13 -5.22 -0.99
C ARG A 222 15.87 -4.79 0.44
N HIS A 223 16.57 -3.76 0.88
CA HIS A 223 16.46 -3.21 2.23
C HIS A 223 16.48 -1.67 2.16
N LEU A 224 15.63 -1.01 2.96
CA LEU A 224 15.49 0.45 2.93
C LEU A 224 16.79 1.20 3.20
N ARG A 225 17.72 0.62 3.98
CA ARG A 225 19.05 1.19 4.24
C ARG A 225 19.86 1.43 2.97
N GLU A 226 19.62 0.67 1.91
CA GLU A 226 20.36 0.83 0.65
C GLU A 226 20.06 2.18 -0.05
N LEU A 227 18.96 2.87 0.33
CA LEU A 227 18.66 4.22 -0.15
C LEU A 227 19.75 5.22 0.20
N GLU A 228 20.50 5.03 1.30
CA GLU A 228 21.62 5.89 1.68
C GLU A 228 22.76 5.88 0.62
N ASN A 229 22.86 4.84 -0.19
CA ASN A 229 23.86 4.73 -1.27
C ASN A 229 23.39 5.37 -2.59
N ILE A 230 22.10 5.71 -2.68
CA ILE A 230 21.47 6.27 -3.89
C ILE A 230 21.18 7.76 -3.71
N LEU A 231 20.83 8.15 -2.47
CA LEU A 231 20.34 9.47 -2.06
C LEU A 231 21.22 10.08 -0.95
#